data_7f915e733256a72c5cb493ab6c815b65
#
_entry.id   7f915e733256a72c5cb493ab6c815b65
#
_cell.length_a   1.000
_cell.length_b   1.000
_cell.length_c   1.000
_cell.angle_alpha   90.00
_cell.angle_beta   90.00
_cell.angle_gamma   90.00
#
_symmetry.space_group_name_H-M   'P 1'
#
loop_
_entity.id
_entity.type
_entity.pdbx_description
1 polymer ?
#
loop_
_entity_poly.entity_id
_entity_poly.type
_entity_poly.pdbx_seq_one_letter_code
_entity_poly.pdbx_strand_id
1 'polypeptide(L)'
;MEQREKMFSEKGNWYKGNLHSHTTNSDGRLTPEEAVLAYRQHGYSFVCFSEHDYYTDTRKQFDCEDFIILPGLEASAYMFDTTGIEQMPEGISLEQGYVDMTMENAKKLLQQGFVPNRIKTHHIHGILGTEAMQKAAGDKVFRENEYVPFCVYFNQWDGREVAQKLSDSLKERGCFTTYNHPIWSRVDMEEVRDLTGIWAIECYNYDTVNECAEGQDTVFWDAMLRRGNDIMGFASDDNHNGGVFPDSFGGYVMVKSEKLDHENIVSNLLSGNYYFSNGASITQWGIHNNKVYVQCDGAERINFICGGGIGTSKTVMAENGIALTQVEFPLTGRETYVRVEVHDMQGKTAWTNAIT
;
A
#
# COMPACT_ATOMS: atom_id res chain seq x y z
N MET A 1 -21.59 13.45 12.74
CA MET A 1 -20.71 13.80 11.60
C MET A 1 -21.06 15.20 11.15
N GLU A 2 -20.15 16.17 11.28
CA GLU A 2 -20.25 17.40 10.50
C GLU A 2 -20.26 16.98 9.03
N GLN A 3 -21.14 17.58 8.23
CA GLN A 3 -21.29 17.29 6.80
C GLN A 3 -19.95 17.59 6.07
N ARG A 4 -19.07 16.62 6.02
CA ARG A 4 -17.87 16.69 5.16
C ARG A 4 -18.28 16.20 3.78
N GLU A 5 -18.59 17.13 2.89
CA GLU A 5 -18.65 16.84 1.47
C GLU A 5 -17.21 16.55 0.99
N LYS A 6 -16.81 15.29 0.98
CA LYS A 6 -15.62 14.87 0.27
C LYS A 6 -16.04 14.39 -1.11
N MET A 7 -15.50 15.03 -2.13
CA MET A 7 -15.65 14.68 -3.55
C MET A 7 -14.25 14.66 -4.16
N PHE A 8 -14.05 13.85 -5.19
CA PHE A 8 -12.86 14.06 -6.02
C PHE A 8 -12.89 15.49 -6.57
N SER A 9 -11.73 16.12 -6.62
CA SER A 9 -11.59 17.45 -7.20
C SER A 9 -12.24 17.48 -8.60
N GLU A 10 -13.04 18.51 -8.87
CA GLU A 10 -13.60 18.73 -10.22
C GLU A 10 -12.51 19.09 -11.23
N LYS A 11 -11.39 19.67 -10.74
CA LYS A 11 -10.27 20.09 -11.56
C LYS A 11 -9.19 19.03 -11.62
N GLY A 12 -8.41 19.06 -12.70
CA GLY A 12 -7.27 18.20 -12.91
C GLY A 12 -7.57 16.94 -13.71
N ASN A 13 -6.54 16.17 -13.94
CA ASN A 13 -6.56 14.93 -14.69
C ASN A 13 -6.47 13.71 -13.74
N TRP A 14 -6.83 12.55 -14.26
CA TRP A 14 -6.57 11.29 -13.60
C TRP A 14 -5.16 10.79 -13.98
N TYR A 15 -4.36 10.48 -12.98
CA TYR A 15 -3.02 9.92 -13.15
C TYR A 15 -2.98 8.51 -12.55
N LYS A 16 -2.68 7.53 -13.37
CA LYS A 16 -2.54 6.13 -12.97
C LYS A 16 -1.14 5.90 -12.41
N GLY A 17 -1.03 5.26 -11.25
CA GLY A 17 0.26 4.97 -10.66
C GLY A 17 0.33 3.65 -9.93
N ASN A 18 1.55 3.11 -9.80
CA ASN A 18 1.86 1.99 -8.95
C ASN A 18 2.76 2.44 -7.79
N LEU A 19 2.41 2.03 -6.57
CA LEU A 19 3.12 2.44 -5.35
C LEU A 19 4.06 1.37 -4.80
N HIS A 20 4.11 0.17 -5.42
CA HIS A 20 4.93 -0.96 -4.99
C HIS A 20 5.55 -1.64 -6.21
N SER A 21 6.86 -1.52 -6.37
CA SER A 21 7.58 -2.02 -7.54
C SER A 21 9.05 -2.27 -7.21
N HIS A 22 9.56 -3.42 -7.65
CA HIS A 22 10.95 -3.83 -7.51
C HIS A 22 11.65 -3.88 -8.86
N THR A 23 12.92 -3.52 -8.87
CA THR A 23 13.79 -3.55 -10.04
C THR A 23 15.07 -4.34 -9.75
N THR A 24 16.01 -4.35 -10.68
CA THR A 24 17.35 -4.93 -10.46
C THR A 24 18.17 -4.24 -9.38
N ASN A 25 17.66 -3.16 -8.79
CA ASN A 25 18.28 -2.50 -7.62
C ASN A 25 18.09 -3.33 -6.33
N SER A 26 17.06 -4.18 -6.27
CA SER A 26 16.91 -5.21 -5.21
C SER A 26 16.82 -6.61 -5.82
N ASP A 27 15.64 -7.11 -6.11
CA ASP A 27 15.44 -8.49 -6.57
C ASP A 27 14.45 -8.63 -7.75
N GLY A 28 13.96 -7.52 -8.28
CA GLY A 28 13.22 -7.47 -9.53
C GLY A 28 14.12 -7.84 -10.73
N ARG A 29 13.53 -8.20 -11.85
CA ARG A 29 14.23 -8.63 -13.07
C ARG A 29 14.42 -7.53 -14.11
N LEU A 30 13.56 -6.53 -14.10
CA LEU A 30 13.69 -5.38 -14.99
C LEU A 30 14.64 -4.35 -14.40
N THR A 31 15.47 -3.73 -15.23
CA THR A 31 16.18 -2.52 -14.83
C THR A 31 15.19 -1.38 -14.60
N PRO A 32 15.55 -0.32 -13.84
CA PRO A 32 14.67 0.84 -13.69
C PRO A 32 14.20 1.43 -15.03
N GLU A 33 15.08 1.48 -16.05
CA GLU A 33 14.75 1.95 -17.40
C GLU A 33 13.68 1.08 -18.07
N GLU A 34 13.85 -0.24 -18.01
CA GLU A 34 12.90 -1.20 -18.59
C GLU A 34 11.55 -1.13 -17.87
N ALA A 35 11.56 -1.00 -16.53
CA ALA A 35 10.34 -0.85 -15.74
C ALA A 35 9.59 0.45 -16.07
N VAL A 36 10.29 1.59 -16.15
CA VAL A 36 9.70 2.87 -16.57
C VAL A 36 9.05 2.75 -17.95
N LEU A 37 9.75 2.15 -18.91
CA LEU A 37 9.22 1.95 -20.26
C LEU A 37 7.96 1.08 -20.25
N ALA A 38 7.98 -0.02 -19.49
CA ALA A 38 6.87 -0.94 -19.38
C ALA A 38 5.64 -0.27 -18.74
N TYR A 39 5.80 0.46 -17.64
CA TYR A 39 4.70 1.19 -16.97
C TYR A 39 4.11 2.27 -17.87
N ARG A 40 4.94 3.07 -18.55
CA ARG A 40 4.46 4.08 -19.52
C ARG A 40 3.65 3.46 -20.66
N GLN A 41 4.10 2.34 -21.22
CA GLN A 41 3.39 1.62 -22.28
C GLN A 41 2.01 1.10 -21.84
N HIS A 42 1.82 0.87 -20.53
CA HIS A 42 0.55 0.46 -19.93
C HIS A 42 -0.28 1.63 -19.36
N GLY A 43 0.07 2.87 -19.75
CA GLY A 43 -0.70 4.07 -19.43
C GLY A 43 -0.55 4.56 -17.99
N TYR A 44 0.53 4.18 -17.30
CA TYR A 44 0.87 4.75 -16.00
C TYR A 44 1.55 6.10 -16.17
N SER A 45 1.32 6.98 -15.21
CA SER A 45 1.92 8.32 -15.13
C SER A 45 2.95 8.42 -14.02
N PHE A 46 2.98 7.49 -13.09
CA PHE A 46 3.99 7.44 -12.04
C PHE A 46 4.19 6.04 -11.48
N VAL A 47 5.36 5.81 -10.91
CA VAL A 47 5.71 4.60 -10.15
C VAL A 47 6.55 4.95 -8.93
N CYS A 48 6.35 4.22 -7.84
CA CYS A 48 7.29 4.20 -6.72
C CYS A 48 8.19 2.97 -6.89
N PHE A 49 9.49 3.17 -7.07
CA PHE A 49 10.45 2.08 -6.90
C PHE A 49 10.72 1.92 -5.40
N SER A 50 10.11 0.89 -4.83
CA SER A 50 10.15 0.55 -3.41
C SER A 50 11.07 -0.63 -3.15
N GLU A 51 12.33 -0.49 -3.54
CA GLU A 51 13.33 -1.56 -3.44
C GLU A 51 13.46 -2.07 -2.00
N HIS A 52 13.68 -3.38 -1.84
CA HIS A 52 13.87 -3.98 -0.52
C HIS A 52 15.03 -3.35 0.24
N ASP A 53 14.71 -2.69 1.37
CA ASP A 53 15.69 -2.09 2.29
C ASP A 53 16.68 -1.13 1.62
N TYR A 54 16.30 -0.58 0.45
CA TYR A 54 17.14 0.31 -0.33
C TYR A 54 16.33 1.49 -0.85
N TYR A 55 16.53 2.67 -0.21
CA TYR A 55 15.91 3.90 -0.69
C TYR A 55 16.51 4.31 -2.03
N THR A 56 15.64 4.58 -3.02
CA THR A 56 16.06 5.04 -4.35
C THR A 56 15.38 6.34 -4.74
N ASP A 57 16.15 7.25 -5.32
CA ASP A 57 15.65 8.48 -5.95
C ASP A 57 16.20 8.59 -7.37
N THR A 58 15.43 8.13 -8.33
CA THR A 58 15.80 8.12 -9.75
C THR A 58 15.09 9.20 -10.57
N ARG A 59 14.45 10.21 -9.90
CA ARG A 59 13.72 11.31 -10.56
C ARG A 59 14.54 12.04 -11.61
N LYS A 60 15.81 12.34 -11.31
CA LYS A 60 16.71 13.03 -12.24
C LYS A 60 16.94 12.28 -13.57
N GLN A 61 16.71 10.97 -13.58
CA GLN A 61 16.91 10.11 -14.74
C GLN A 61 15.62 9.94 -15.54
N PHE A 62 14.46 9.88 -14.87
CA PHE A 62 13.24 9.40 -15.49
C PHE A 62 12.06 10.38 -15.49
N ASP A 63 12.06 11.40 -14.63
CA ASP A 63 10.97 12.39 -14.61
C ASP A 63 10.90 13.12 -15.94
N CYS A 64 9.69 13.17 -16.50
CA CYS A 64 9.38 13.88 -17.74
C CYS A 64 7.95 14.43 -17.71
N GLU A 65 7.47 15.00 -18.81
CA GLU A 65 6.16 15.66 -18.87
C GLU A 65 4.99 14.72 -18.56
N ASP A 66 5.09 13.45 -18.95
CA ASP A 66 4.01 12.46 -18.86
C ASP A 66 4.27 11.32 -17.85
N PHE A 67 5.42 11.33 -17.16
CA PHE A 67 5.78 10.30 -16.20
C PHE A 67 6.74 10.80 -15.11
N ILE A 68 6.49 10.42 -13.85
CA ILE A 68 7.37 10.77 -12.73
C ILE A 68 7.65 9.55 -11.83
N ILE A 69 8.74 9.63 -11.06
CA ILE A 69 9.10 8.66 -10.03
C ILE A 69 8.73 9.24 -8.66
N LEU A 70 8.12 8.40 -7.81
CA LEU A 70 8.03 8.66 -6.39
C LEU A 70 9.19 7.94 -5.69
N PRO A 71 10.13 8.66 -5.08
CA PRO A 71 11.24 8.04 -4.37
C PRO A 71 10.76 7.28 -3.13
N GLY A 72 11.32 6.10 -2.88
CA GLY A 72 10.93 5.30 -1.73
C GLY A 72 11.77 4.05 -1.53
N LEU A 73 11.34 3.24 -0.57
CA LEU A 73 11.85 1.91 -0.28
C LEU A 73 10.75 1.08 0.38
N GLU A 74 10.92 -0.24 0.35
CA GLU A 74 10.21 -1.16 1.22
C GLU A 74 11.16 -1.64 2.32
N ALA A 75 10.97 -1.14 3.53
CA ALA A 75 11.77 -1.52 4.69
C ALA A 75 11.19 -2.75 5.37
N SER A 76 12.09 -3.64 5.83
CA SER A 76 11.74 -4.95 6.38
C SER A 76 12.12 -5.10 7.85
N ALA A 77 11.31 -5.88 8.58
CA ALA A 77 11.68 -6.41 9.88
C ALA A 77 11.20 -7.86 10.00
N TYR A 78 12.12 -8.78 10.14
CA TYR A 78 11.84 -10.22 10.19
C TYR A 78 11.75 -10.73 11.61
N MET A 79 10.87 -11.69 11.84
CA MET A 79 10.69 -12.35 13.12
C MET A 79 10.81 -13.86 12.92
N PHE A 80 11.82 -14.46 13.57
CA PHE A 80 12.16 -15.86 13.47
C PHE A 80 11.83 -16.59 14.76
N ASP A 81 11.02 -17.64 14.66
CA ASP A 81 10.85 -18.60 15.75
C ASP A 81 11.95 -19.65 15.66
N THR A 82 12.89 -19.59 16.59
CA THR A 82 14.02 -20.50 16.70
C THR A 82 13.95 -21.38 17.96
N THR A 83 12.75 -21.50 18.53
CA THR A 83 12.54 -22.30 19.75
C THR A 83 13.01 -23.74 19.55
N GLY A 84 13.94 -24.21 20.40
CA GLY A 84 14.52 -25.55 20.33
C GLY A 84 15.61 -25.74 19.29
N ILE A 85 16.04 -24.69 18.58
CA ILE A 85 17.22 -24.73 17.73
C ILE A 85 18.46 -24.55 18.59
N GLU A 86 19.28 -25.61 18.73
CA GLU A 86 20.45 -25.62 19.62
C GLU A 86 21.65 -24.87 19.05
N GLN A 87 21.76 -24.78 17.71
CA GLN A 87 22.89 -24.15 17.04
C GLN A 87 22.45 -22.96 16.22
N MET A 88 22.81 -21.77 16.68
CA MET A 88 22.67 -20.55 15.88
C MET A 88 23.85 -20.41 14.90
N PRO A 89 23.60 -19.81 13.73
CA PRO A 89 24.68 -19.51 12.76
C PRO A 89 25.79 -18.69 13.39
N GLU A 90 27.00 -18.85 12.84
CA GLU A 90 28.17 -18.09 13.29
C GLU A 90 27.94 -16.58 13.17
N GLY A 91 28.25 -15.83 14.23
CA GLY A 91 28.10 -14.38 14.29
C GLY A 91 26.72 -13.89 14.75
N ILE A 92 25.78 -14.78 15.04
CA ILE A 92 24.47 -14.41 15.61
C ILE A 92 24.47 -14.65 17.10
N SER A 93 24.32 -13.56 17.86
CA SER A 93 24.10 -13.61 19.31
C SER A 93 22.63 -13.36 19.62
N LEU A 94 22.01 -14.26 20.39
CA LEU A 94 20.65 -14.10 20.90
C LEU A 94 20.56 -13.18 22.12
N GLU A 95 21.69 -12.70 22.63
CA GLU A 95 21.73 -11.88 23.87
C GLU A 95 21.01 -10.54 23.68
N GLN A 96 20.98 -9.99 22.46
CA GLN A 96 20.30 -8.72 22.14
C GLN A 96 18.86 -8.90 21.63
N GLY A 97 18.43 -10.13 21.36
CA GLY A 97 17.10 -10.43 20.82
C GLY A 97 16.88 -10.04 19.37
N TYR A 98 17.78 -9.27 18.75
CA TYR A 98 17.74 -8.91 17.33
C TYR A 98 19.14 -8.71 16.77
N VAL A 99 19.24 -8.76 15.44
CA VAL A 99 20.46 -8.49 14.68
C VAL A 99 20.10 -7.61 13.49
N ASP A 100 20.83 -6.49 13.32
CA ASP A 100 20.80 -5.73 12.07
C ASP A 100 21.44 -6.56 10.97
N MET A 101 20.74 -6.70 9.85
CA MET A 101 21.15 -7.62 8.81
C MET A 101 21.21 -6.91 7.45
N THR A 102 22.12 -7.36 6.62
CA THR A 102 22.16 -7.02 5.20
C THR A 102 21.72 -8.23 4.38
N MET A 103 21.29 -8.03 3.14
CA MET A 103 20.95 -9.12 2.22
C MET A 103 22.13 -10.12 2.05
N GLU A 104 23.37 -9.64 2.08
CA GLU A 104 24.55 -10.51 2.01
C GLU A 104 24.64 -11.44 3.24
N ASN A 105 24.40 -10.89 4.43
CA ASN A 105 24.43 -11.68 5.66
C ASN A 105 23.25 -12.65 5.74
N ALA A 106 22.05 -12.25 5.29
CA ALA A 106 20.90 -13.14 5.18
C ALA A 106 21.17 -14.32 4.24
N LYS A 107 21.78 -14.07 3.06
CA LYS A 107 22.19 -15.14 2.14
C LYS A 107 23.19 -16.10 2.78
N LYS A 108 24.14 -15.60 3.59
CA LYS A 108 25.10 -16.46 4.33
C LYS A 108 24.39 -17.36 5.32
N LEU A 109 23.35 -16.85 6.04
CA LEU A 109 22.55 -17.68 6.95
C LEU A 109 21.87 -18.83 6.23
N LEU A 110 21.23 -18.55 5.10
CA LEU A 110 20.59 -19.58 4.27
C LEU A 110 21.59 -20.61 3.76
N GLN A 111 22.79 -20.17 3.36
CA GLN A 111 23.88 -21.06 2.91
C GLN A 111 24.40 -21.97 4.02
N GLN A 112 24.33 -21.54 5.28
CA GLN A 112 24.67 -22.37 6.45
C GLN A 112 23.57 -23.36 6.83
N GLY A 113 22.46 -23.39 6.05
CA GLY A 113 21.35 -24.30 6.28
C GLY A 113 20.47 -23.92 7.47
N PHE A 114 20.54 -22.67 7.93
CA PHE A 114 19.68 -22.19 9.00
C PHE A 114 18.24 -22.08 8.54
N VAL A 115 17.33 -22.78 9.21
CA VAL A 115 15.90 -22.77 8.92
C VAL A 115 15.15 -22.56 10.25
N PRO A 116 14.54 -21.39 10.47
CA PRO A 116 13.68 -21.17 11.63
C PRO A 116 12.40 -22.02 11.52
N ASN A 117 11.73 -22.28 12.65
CA ASN A 117 10.49 -23.04 12.70
C ASN A 117 9.35 -22.28 11.97
N ARG A 118 9.30 -20.96 12.16
CA ARG A 118 8.35 -20.05 11.51
C ARG A 118 9.04 -18.74 11.21
N ILE A 119 8.59 -18.08 10.15
CA ILE A 119 9.03 -16.75 9.75
C ILE A 119 7.79 -15.90 9.54
N LYS A 120 7.83 -14.66 10.00
CA LYS A 120 6.97 -13.58 9.51
C LYS A 120 7.78 -12.31 9.31
N THR A 121 7.23 -11.38 8.56
CA THR A 121 7.90 -10.10 8.30
C THR A 121 6.91 -8.94 8.40
N HIS A 122 7.41 -7.76 8.76
CA HIS A 122 6.70 -6.51 8.57
C HIS A 122 7.37 -5.80 7.40
N HIS A 123 6.61 -5.57 6.32
CA HIS A 123 7.03 -4.76 5.19
C HIS A 123 6.30 -3.42 5.22
N ILE A 124 7.08 -2.36 5.26
CA ILE A 124 6.58 -0.98 5.41
C ILE A 124 7.26 -0.10 4.36
N HIS A 125 6.48 0.52 3.49
CA HIS A 125 7.05 1.54 2.62
C HIS A 125 7.38 2.81 3.38
N GLY A 126 8.51 3.40 2.99
CA GLY A 126 8.79 4.80 3.20
C GLY A 126 8.79 5.50 1.84
N ILE A 127 7.71 6.17 1.49
CA ILE A 127 7.62 6.98 0.27
C ILE A 127 7.92 8.42 0.62
N LEU A 128 8.80 9.10 -0.13
CA LEU A 128 9.19 10.47 0.14
C LEU A 128 7.96 11.38 0.18
N GLY A 129 7.80 12.11 1.28
CA GLY A 129 6.68 12.98 1.54
C GLY A 129 6.74 14.33 0.81
N THR A 130 5.81 15.21 1.14
CA THR A 130 5.74 16.57 0.63
C THR A 130 6.97 17.39 1.04
N GLU A 131 7.19 18.54 0.37
CA GLU A 131 8.25 19.49 0.75
C GLU A 131 8.16 19.89 2.23
N ALA A 132 6.94 20.01 2.76
CA ALA A 132 6.73 20.33 4.17
C ALA A 132 7.22 19.19 5.10
N MET A 133 6.96 17.93 4.75
CA MET A 133 7.45 16.76 5.50
C MET A 133 8.97 16.65 5.43
N GLN A 134 9.54 16.83 4.24
CA GLN A 134 10.98 16.82 4.02
C GLN A 134 11.67 17.93 4.83
N LYS A 135 11.09 19.14 4.85
CA LYS A 135 11.59 20.26 5.65
C LYS A 135 11.52 19.97 7.15
N ALA A 136 10.47 19.33 7.61
CA ALA A 136 10.32 18.95 9.02
C ALA A 136 11.36 17.90 9.45
N ALA A 137 11.72 16.96 8.57
CA ALA A 137 12.78 15.97 8.79
C ALA A 137 14.19 16.57 8.82
N GLY A 138 14.40 17.72 8.18
CA GLY A 138 15.65 18.46 8.18
C GLY A 138 16.81 17.65 7.61
N ASP A 139 17.87 17.47 8.40
CA ASP A 139 19.06 16.74 7.95
C ASP A 139 18.88 15.22 7.91
N LYS A 140 17.80 14.70 8.48
CA LYS A 140 17.49 13.27 8.46
C LYS A 140 16.83 12.81 7.15
N VAL A 141 16.32 13.71 6.32
CA VAL A 141 15.63 13.38 5.07
C VAL A 141 16.53 12.53 4.16
N PHE A 142 15.95 11.53 3.50
CA PHE A 142 16.64 10.80 2.46
C PHE A 142 17.01 11.74 1.31
N ARG A 143 18.28 11.80 0.92
CA ARG A 143 18.79 12.71 -0.14
C ARG A 143 19.41 11.99 -1.31
N GLU A 144 19.85 10.76 -1.09
CA GLU A 144 20.55 9.92 -2.06
C GLU A 144 20.13 8.47 -1.86
N ASN A 145 20.46 7.63 -2.81
CA ASN A 145 20.25 6.20 -2.70
C ASN A 145 21.02 5.65 -1.49
N GLU A 146 20.31 4.91 -0.62
CA GLU A 146 20.86 4.50 0.67
C GLU A 146 20.28 3.15 1.12
N TYR A 147 21.12 2.25 1.61
CA TYR A 147 20.68 1.06 2.30
C TYR A 147 20.19 1.38 3.70
N VAL A 148 19.03 0.85 4.04
CA VAL A 148 18.46 0.84 5.40
C VAL A 148 18.56 -0.59 5.90
N PRO A 149 19.44 -0.93 6.87
CA PRO A 149 19.55 -2.29 7.38
C PRO A 149 18.20 -2.78 7.92
N PHE A 150 17.83 -3.99 7.56
CA PHE A 150 16.67 -4.64 8.16
C PHE A 150 17.05 -5.37 9.44
N CYS A 151 16.07 -5.51 10.36
CA CYS A 151 16.26 -6.20 11.62
C CYS A 151 15.70 -7.61 11.58
N VAL A 152 16.42 -8.57 12.15
CA VAL A 152 15.91 -9.92 12.41
C VAL A 152 15.77 -10.11 13.93
N TYR A 153 14.55 -10.36 14.37
CA TYR A 153 14.20 -10.61 15.75
C TYR A 153 14.06 -12.11 15.98
N PHE A 154 14.63 -12.61 17.06
CA PHE A 154 14.62 -14.04 17.41
C PHE A 154 13.73 -14.30 18.61
N ASN A 155 12.79 -15.24 18.47
CA ASN A 155 11.84 -15.65 19.50
C ASN A 155 10.98 -14.51 20.10
N GLN A 156 10.88 -13.39 19.41
CA GLN A 156 9.96 -12.30 19.69
C GLN A 156 8.86 -12.37 18.65
N TRP A 157 7.70 -12.95 18.98
CA TRP A 157 6.65 -13.19 17.98
C TRP A 157 5.62 -12.07 17.89
N ASP A 158 5.39 -11.27 18.93
CA ASP A 158 4.58 -10.03 18.86
C ASP A 158 5.42 -8.90 18.24
N GLY A 159 5.09 -8.54 17.02
CA GLY A 159 5.83 -7.58 16.19
C GLY A 159 5.27 -6.17 16.17
N ARG A 160 4.16 -5.87 16.87
CA ARG A 160 3.52 -4.55 16.79
C ARG A 160 4.47 -3.39 17.10
N GLU A 161 5.26 -3.48 18.17
CA GLU A 161 6.22 -2.43 18.49
C GLU A 161 7.35 -2.32 17.47
N VAL A 162 7.73 -3.44 16.85
CA VAL A 162 8.74 -3.49 15.80
C VAL A 162 8.22 -2.76 14.58
N ALA A 163 7.02 -3.08 14.10
CA ALA A 163 6.37 -2.42 12.98
C ALA A 163 6.18 -0.92 13.22
N GLN A 164 5.76 -0.53 14.44
CA GLN A 164 5.60 0.88 14.79
C GLN A 164 6.93 1.64 14.74
N LYS A 165 7.99 1.07 15.34
CA LYS A 165 9.33 1.69 15.31
C LYS A 165 9.88 1.81 13.90
N LEU A 166 9.67 0.79 13.04
CA LEU A 166 10.09 0.84 11.65
C LEU A 166 9.38 1.97 10.91
N SER A 167 8.05 2.05 11.02
CA SER A 167 7.27 3.15 10.42
C SER A 167 7.72 4.52 10.94
N ASP A 168 7.92 4.66 12.27
CA ASP A 168 8.32 5.93 12.87
C ASP A 168 9.70 6.37 12.38
N SER A 169 10.64 5.43 12.23
CA SER A 169 11.99 5.73 11.72
C SER A 169 11.97 6.28 10.30
N LEU A 170 11.09 5.75 9.42
CA LEU A 170 10.91 6.24 8.05
C LEU A 170 10.24 7.63 8.02
N LYS A 171 9.25 7.86 8.90
CA LYS A 171 8.60 9.19 9.02
C LYS A 171 9.58 10.25 9.51
N GLU A 172 10.48 9.92 10.44
CA GLU A 172 11.55 10.83 10.87
C GLU A 172 12.48 11.24 9.73
N ARG A 173 12.52 10.45 8.65
CA ARG A 173 13.30 10.71 7.44
C ARG A 173 12.50 11.39 6.32
N GLY A 174 11.33 11.95 6.64
CA GLY A 174 10.51 12.74 5.72
C GLY A 174 9.59 11.93 4.82
N CYS A 175 9.42 10.63 5.09
CA CYS A 175 8.50 9.75 4.36
C CYS A 175 7.10 9.74 4.98
N PHE A 176 6.10 9.41 4.19
CA PHE A 176 4.86 8.81 4.66
C PHE A 176 4.94 7.29 4.48
N THR A 177 4.20 6.54 5.30
CA THR A 177 4.38 5.10 5.37
C THR A 177 3.11 4.33 5.05
N THR A 178 3.28 3.15 4.41
CA THR A 178 2.21 2.18 4.20
C THR A 178 2.53 0.88 4.95
N TYR A 179 1.51 0.07 5.18
CA TYR A 179 1.69 -1.31 5.65
C TYR A 179 1.33 -2.26 4.53
N ASN A 180 2.26 -3.13 4.13
CA ASN A 180 2.13 -3.94 2.92
C ASN A 180 1.70 -5.38 3.22
N HIS A 181 0.91 -5.96 2.33
CA HIS A 181 0.49 -7.37 2.20
C HIS A 181 0.53 -8.20 3.51
N PRO A 182 -0.21 -7.81 4.58
CA PRO A 182 -0.10 -8.43 5.90
C PRO A 182 -0.43 -9.94 5.92
N ILE A 183 -1.32 -10.45 5.06
CA ILE A 183 -1.62 -11.88 4.99
C ILE A 183 -0.40 -12.67 4.50
N TRP A 184 0.21 -12.24 3.40
CA TRP A 184 1.43 -12.85 2.87
C TRP A 184 2.57 -12.81 3.90
N SER A 185 2.69 -11.71 4.61
CA SER A 185 3.71 -11.48 5.65
C SER A 185 3.54 -12.33 6.91
N ARG A 186 2.45 -13.08 7.03
CA ARG A 186 2.11 -13.95 8.18
C ARG A 186 1.93 -13.20 9.49
N VAL A 187 1.52 -11.93 9.44
CA VAL A 187 1.27 -11.13 10.64
C VAL A 187 -0.16 -11.32 11.14
N ASP A 188 -0.31 -11.24 12.45
CA ASP A 188 -1.61 -11.33 13.09
C ASP A 188 -2.32 -9.96 13.10
N MET A 189 -3.67 -9.97 13.07
CA MET A 189 -4.48 -8.76 13.08
C MET A 189 -4.17 -7.84 14.27
N GLU A 190 -3.85 -8.41 15.42
CA GLU A 190 -3.49 -7.70 16.64
C GLU A 190 -2.23 -6.84 16.49
N GLU A 191 -1.33 -7.22 15.59
CA GLU A 191 -0.07 -6.50 15.36
C GLU A 191 -0.25 -5.28 14.48
N VAL A 192 -1.27 -5.28 13.61
CA VAL A 192 -1.49 -4.25 12.59
C VAL A 192 -2.56 -3.24 13.02
N ARG A 193 -3.67 -3.71 13.57
CA ARG A 193 -4.88 -2.89 13.80
C ARG A 193 -4.70 -1.71 14.75
N ASP A 194 -3.72 -1.75 15.62
CA ASP A 194 -3.43 -0.72 16.63
C ASP A 194 -2.21 0.16 16.27
N LEU A 195 -1.65 -0.02 15.06
CA LEU A 195 -0.58 0.85 14.55
C LEU A 195 -1.12 2.26 14.29
N THR A 196 -0.27 3.25 14.52
CA THR A 196 -0.62 4.67 14.38
C THR A 196 0.29 5.43 13.43
N GLY A 197 -0.28 6.44 12.75
CA GLY A 197 0.49 7.30 11.86
C GLY A 197 0.97 6.61 10.59
N ILE A 198 0.47 5.43 10.26
CA ILE A 198 0.59 4.81 8.95
C ILE A 198 -0.48 5.44 8.07
N TRP A 199 -0.10 5.90 6.89
CA TRP A 199 -1.00 6.55 5.95
C TRP A 199 -2.00 5.59 5.34
N ALA A 200 -1.52 4.43 4.85
CA ALA A 200 -2.36 3.47 4.15
C ALA A 200 -1.94 2.02 4.40
N ILE A 201 -2.90 1.11 4.20
CA ILE A 201 -2.66 -0.33 4.12
C ILE A 201 -2.82 -0.80 2.69
N GLU A 202 -1.97 -1.71 2.25
CA GLU A 202 -2.10 -2.37 0.95
C GLU A 202 -3.27 -3.35 0.98
N CYS A 203 -4.39 -2.94 0.36
CA CYS A 203 -5.63 -3.71 0.35
C CYS A 203 -5.67 -4.77 -0.75
N TYR A 204 -4.90 -4.55 -1.82
CA TYR A 204 -4.77 -5.45 -2.95
C TYR A 204 -3.34 -5.40 -3.49
N ASN A 205 -2.68 -6.55 -3.46
CA ASN A 205 -1.34 -6.75 -3.99
C ASN A 205 -1.42 -7.78 -5.13
N TYR A 206 -1.07 -7.36 -6.36
CA TYR A 206 -1.29 -8.18 -7.55
C TYR A 206 -0.32 -9.35 -7.63
N ASP A 207 0.93 -9.18 -7.18
CA ASP A 207 1.92 -10.25 -7.11
C ASP A 207 1.41 -11.37 -6.21
N THR A 208 1.14 -11.07 -4.94
CA THR A 208 0.77 -12.07 -3.93
C THR A 208 -0.60 -12.71 -4.19
N VAL A 209 -1.52 -12.02 -4.90
CA VAL A 209 -2.76 -12.65 -5.39
C VAL A 209 -2.46 -13.75 -6.40
N ASN A 210 -1.51 -13.52 -7.32
CA ASN A 210 -1.19 -14.47 -8.38
C ASN A 210 -0.16 -15.53 -7.95
N GLU A 211 0.73 -15.18 -7.03
CA GLU A 211 1.71 -16.10 -6.45
C GLU A 211 1.03 -17.19 -5.60
N CYS A 212 0.19 -16.77 -4.65
CA CYS A 212 -0.29 -17.66 -3.59
C CYS A 212 -1.72 -17.38 -3.09
N ALA A 213 -2.48 -16.51 -3.76
CA ALA A 213 -3.85 -16.09 -3.40
C ALA A 213 -3.95 -15.33 -2.05
N GLU A 214 -2.90 -14.66 -1.60
CA GLU A 214 -2.80 -14.00 -0.28
C GLU A 214 -2.74 -12.46 -0.37
N GLY A 215 -3.08 -11.86 -1.50
CA GLY A 215 -2.97 -10.42 -1.72
C GLY A 215 -4.27 -9.62 -1.58
N GLN A 216 -5.24 -10.07 -0.76
CA GLN A 216 -6.49 -9.36 -0.51
C GLN A 216 -6.68 -9.05 0.98
N ASP A 217 -6.24 -7.88 1.39
CA ASP A 217 -6.07 -7.47 2.77
C ASP A 217 -7.13 -6.48 3.29
N THR A 218 -8.25 -6.31 2.57
CA THR A 218 -9.35 -5.41 2.97
C THR A 218 -9.92 -5.72 4.36
N VAL A 219 -9.76 -6.95 4.87
CA VAL A 219 -10.17 -7.33 6.23
C VAL A 219 -9.35 -6.61 7.30
N PHE A 220 -8.05 -6.46 7.08
CA PHE A 220 -7.17 -5.68 7.96
C PHE A 220 -7.56 -4.21 7.94
N TRP A 221 -7.81 -3.64 6.76
CA TRP A 221 -8.26 -2.27 6.61
C TRP A 221 -9.57 -2.00 7.35
N ASP A 222 -10.60 -2.84 7.14
CA ASP A 222 -11.89 -2.69 7.82
C ASP A 222 -11.76 -2.84 9.34
N ALA A 223 -10.85 -3.70 9.83
CA ALA A 223 -10.59 -3.82 11.26
C ALA A 223 -10.02 -2.54 11.85
N MET A 224 -9.09 -1.87 11.14
CA MET A 224 -8.53 -0.59 11.54
C MET A 224 -9.56 0.53 11.50
N LEU A 225 -10.35 0.63 10.43
CA LEU A 225 -11.44 1.62 10.30
C LEU A 225 -12.49 1.47 11.42
N ARG A 226 -12.88 0.24 11.78
CA ARG A 226 -13.80 -0.02 12.89
C ARG A 226 -13.25 0.39 14.25
N ARG A 227 -11.93 0.48 14.40
CA ARG A 227 -11.27 1.02 15.61
C ARG A 227 -11.22 2.54 15.63
N GLY A 228 -11.62 3.20 14.54
CA GLY A 228 -11.58 4.66 14.40
C GLY A 228 -10.26 5.20 13.88
N ASN A 229 -9.40 4.33 13.30
CA ASN A 229 -8.18 4.79 12.64
C ASN A 229 -8.54 5.51 11.34
N ASP A 230 -7.93 6.67 11.11
CA ASP A 230 -8.02 7.40 9.84
C ASP A 230 -6.92 6.88 8.90
N ILE A 231 -7.16 5.70 8.34
CA ILE A 231 -6.21 5.00 7.47
C ILE A 231 -6.79 4.82 6.08
N MET A 232 -5.98 5.13 5.07
CA MET A 232 -6.31 4.92 3.66
C MET A 232 -6.06 3.47 3.24
N GLY A 233 -6.54 3.11 2.04
CA GLY A 233 -6.19 1.87 1.37
C GLY A 233 -5.55 2.15 0.02
N PHE A 234 -4.76 1.20 -0.51
CA PHE A 234 -4.26 1.26 -1.87
C PHE A 234 -4.17 -0.13 -2.50
N ALA A 235 -4.02 -0.16 -3.82
CA ALA A 235 -3.72 -1.34 -4.61
C ALA A 235 -2.40 -1.11 -5.36
N SER A 236 -1.65 -2.17 -5.56
CA SER A 236 -0.34 -2.13 -6.20
C SER A 236 0.01 -3.45 -6.86
N ASP A 237 1.12 -3.45 -7.56
CA ASP A 237 1.64 -4.61 -8.25
C ASP A 237 2.56 -5.47 -7.39
N ASP A 238 3.52 -4.85 -6.67
CA ASP A 238 4.61 -5.56 -6.00
C ASP A 238 5.43 -6.43 -6.97
N ASN A 239 5.61 -5.92 -8.18
CA ASN A 239 6.16 -6.68 -9.28
C ASN A 239 7.66 -6.97 -9.13
N HIS A 240 8.03 -8.20 -9.39
CA HIS A 240 9.42 -8.67 -9.48
C HIS A 240 9.79 -9.12 -10.90
N ASN A 241 8.80 -9.29 -11.77
CA ASN A 241 8.95 -9.71 -13.17
C ASN A 241 9.67 -11.04 -13.34
N GLY A 242 9.44 -11.97 -12.39
CA GLY A 242 10.05 -13.30 -12.38
C GLY A 242 9.63 -14.23 -13.52
N GLY A 243 8.52 -13.90 -14.20
CA GLY A 243 8.01 -14.61 -15.37
C GLY A 243 7.33 -15.95 -15.08
N VAL A 244 7.07 -16.26 -13.81
CA VAL A 244 6.37 -17.49 -13.39
C VAL A 244 4.85 -17.28 -13.42
N PHE A 245 4.41 -16.10 -13.02
CA PHE A 245 3.00 -15.65 -13.02
C PHE A 245 2.97 -14.14 -13.34
N PRO A 246 1.80 -13.58 -13.73
CA PRO A 246 1.68 -12.15 -13.94
C PRO A 246 1.72 -11.39 -12.61
N ASP A 247 2.66 -10.46 -12.48
CA ASP A 247 2.87 -9.63 -11.28
C ASP A 247 2.81 -8.13 -11.57
N SER A 248 2.53 -7.71 -12.81
CA SER A 248 2.59 -6.32 -13.24
C SER A 248 1.28 -5.86 -13.87
N PHE A 249 0.96 -4.56 -13.67
CA PHE A 249 -0.16 -3.82 -14.28
C PHE A 249 -1.55 -4.25 -13.82
N GLY A 250 -1.66 -4.99 -12.72
CA GLY A 250 -2.90 -5.52 -12.18
C GLY A 250 -3.42 -4.84 -10.93
N GLY A 251 -2.58 -4.07 -10.22
CA GLY A 251 -2.98 -3.26 -9.07
C GLY A 251 -2.48 -1.82 -9.22
N TYR A 252 -3.34 -0.81 -8.94
CA TYR A 252 -2.93 0.58 -9.14
C TYR A 252 -3.79 1.56 -8.34
N VAL A 253 -3.29 2.79 -8.21
CA VAL A 253 -4.04 3.95 -7.75
C VAL A 253 -4.35 4.89 -8.92
N MET A 254 -5.50 5.55 -8.85
CA MET A 254 -5.90 6.62 -9.77
C MET A 254 -6.00 7.92 -8.98
N VAL A 255 -5.03 8.80 -9.16
CA VAL A 255 -4.93 10.07 -8.42
C VAL A 255 -5.51 11.21 -9.25
N LYS A 256 -6.42 11.98 -8.66
CA LYS A 256 -6.94 13.20 -9.30
C LYS A 256 -6.03 14.37 -8.93
N SER A 257 -5.39 14.99 -9.92
CA SER A 257 -4.45 16.09 -9.67
C SER A 257 -4.44 17.12 -10.80
N GLU A 258 -4.17 18.38 -10.46
CA GLU A 258 -4.03 19.45 -11.47
C GLU A 258 -2.69 19.35 -12.23
N LYS A 259 -1.66 18.75 -11.60
CA LYS A 259 -0.33 18.63 -12.17
C LYS A 259 0.25 17.25 -11.90
N LEU A 260 1.06 16.78 -12.83
CA LEU A 260 1.90 15.61 -12.66
C LEU A 260 3.29 16.04 -12.17
N ASP A 261 3.42 16.23 -10.89
CA ASP A 261 4.70 16.44 -10.20
C ASP A 261 4.65 15.80 -8.81
N HIS A 262 5.80 15.61 -8.18
CA HIS A 262 5.93 14.92 -6.90
C HIS A 262 5.02 15.55 -5.83
N GLU A 263 5.09 16.88 -5.64
CA GLU A 263 4.36 17.58 -4.58
C GLU A 263 2.84 17.46 -4.75
N ASN A 264 2.34 17.62 -5.99
CA ASN A 264 0.91 17.53 -6.27
C ASN A 264 0.40 16.08 -6.14
N ILE A 265 1.10 15.10 -6.67
CA ILE A 265 0.70 13.68 -6.58
C ILE A 265 0.71 13.24 -5.11
N VAL A 266 1.77 13.48 -4.35
CA VAL A 266 1.86 13.10 -2.93
C VAL A 266 0.80 13.81 -2.09
N SER A 267 0.57 15.12 -2.30
CA SER A 267 -0.46 15.86 -1.57
C SER A 267 -1.87 15.30 -1.81
N ASN A 268 -2.17 14.90 -3.07
CA ASN A 268 -3.46 14.30 -3.41
C ASN A 268 -3.60 12.86 -2.87
N LEU A 269 -2.53 12.08 -2.81
CA LEU A 269 -2.52 10.79 -2.12
C LEU A 269 -2.83 10.98 -0.62
N LEU A 270 -2.08 11.84 0.06
CA LEU A 270 -2.24 12.09 1.49
C LEU A 270 -3.62 12.65 1.86
N SER A 271 -4.25 13.42 0.97
CA SER A 271 -5.60 13.96 1.18
C SER A 271 -6.73 12.99 0.81
N GLY A 272 -6.43 11.82 0.24
CA GLY A 272 -7.42 10.84 -0.20
C GLY A 272 -8.13 11.20 -1.50
N ASN A 273 -7.56 12.12 -2.31
CA ASN A 273 -8.11 12.50 -3.62
C ASN A 273 -7.74 11.47 -4.70
N TYR A 274 -8.00 10.20 -4.43
CA TYR A 274 -7.72 9.06 -5.30
C TYR A 274 -8.66 7.89 -4.98
N TYR A 275 -8.78 6.98 -5.92
CA TYR A 275 -9.29 5.63 -5.71
C TYR A 275 -8.24 4.60 -6.13
N PHE A 276 -8.42 3.35 -5.74
CA PHE A 276 -7.53 2.27 -6.15
C PHE A 276 -8.30 1.12 -6.79
N SER A 277 -7.63 0.35 -7.64
CA SER A 277 -8.32 -0.60 -8.50
C SER A 277 -7.43 -1.74 -8.99
N ASN A 278 -8.09 -2.84 -9.35
CA ASN A 278 -7.51 -3.90 -10.16
C ASN A 278 -8.12 -4.02 -11.57
N GLY A 279 -8.84 -2.95 -12.03
CA GLY A 279 -9.39 -2.88 -13.38
C GLY A 279 -10.66 -2.03 -13.50
N ALA A 280 -11.56 -2.07 -12.52
CA ALA A 280 -12.78 -1.26 -12.54
C ALA A 280 -12.49 0.25 -12.36
N SER A 281 -13.43 1.12 -12.70
CA SER A 281 -13.27 2.57 -12.61
C SER A 281 -14.28 3.21 -11.66
N ILE A 282 -13.87 4.31 -11.02
CA ILE A 282 -14.74 5.24 -10.30
C ILE A 282 -14.48 6.64 -10.86
N THR A 283 -15.50 7.25 -11.43
CA THR A 283 -15.37 8.58 -12.04
C THR A 283 -15.65 9.71 -11.06
N GLN A 284 -16.57 9.47 -10.09
CA GLN A 284 -16.90 10.40 -9.02
C GLN A 284 -17.50 9.67 -7.82
N TRP A 285 -17.27 10.17 -6.61
CA TRP A 285 -17.92 9.73 -5.40
C TRP A 285 -17.85 10.79 -4.29
N GLY A 286 -18.74 10.66 -3.30
CA GLY A 286 -18.76 11.57 -2.16
C GLY A 286 -20.04 11.47 -1.35
N ILE A 287 -20.20 12.42 -0.40
CA ILE A 287 -21.42 12.57 0.39
C ILE A 287 -22.03 13.92 0.08
N HIS A 288 -23.32 13.91 -0.28
CA HIS A 288 -24.11 15.11 -0.48
C HIS A 288 -25.52 14.92 0.08
N ASN A 289 -26.07 15.89 0.79
CA ASN A 289 -27.41 15.85 1.39
C ASN A 289 -27.68 14.53 2.16
N ASN A 290 -26.74 14.10 2.99
CA ASN A 290 -26.81 12.86 3.78
C ASN A 290 -26.99 11.59 2.93
N LYS A 291 -26.48 11.59 1.70
CA LYS A 291 -26.40 10.44 0.81
C LYS A 291 -24.99 10.27 0.30
N VAL A 292 -24.52 9.05 0.29
CA VAL A 292 -23.33 8.67 -0.50
C VAL A 292 -23.77 8.52 -1.93
N TYR A 293 -23.00 9.08 -2.86
CA TYR A 293 -23.17 8.82 -4.28
C TYR A 293 -21.86 8.30 -4.87
N VAL A 294 -21.99 7.49 -5.90
CA VAL A 294 -20.86 6.98 -6.69
C VAL A 294 -21.25 6.93 -8.16
N GLN A 295 -20.28 7.28 -9.03
CA GLN A 295 -20.38 7.16 -10.48
C GLN A 295 -19.21 6.30 -11.00
N CYS A 296 -19.47 5.45 -11.97
CA CYS A 296 -18.50 4.52 -12.56
C CYS A 296 -18.83 4.25 -14.03
N ASP A 297 -17.93 3.62 -14.78
CA ASP A 297 -18.15 3.33 -16.22
C ASP A 297 -19.08 2.13 -16.47
N GLY A 298 -19.40 1.37 -15.43
CA GLY A 298 -20.34 0.26 -15.49
C GLY A 298 -20.04 -0.82 -14.48
N ALA A 299 -20.97 -1.09 -13.58
CA ALA A 299 -20.83 -2.08 -12.54
C ALA A 299 -21.92 -3.15 -12.59
N GLU A 300 -21.56 -4.38 -12.27
CA GLU A 300 -22.49 -5.44 -11.91
C GLU A 300 -23.03 -5.24 -10.50
N ARG A 301 -22.16 -4.73 -9.60
CA ARG A 301 -22.45 -4.59 -8.18
C ARG A 301 -21.71 -3.40 -7.59
N ILE A 302 -22.42 -2.68 -6.71
CA ILE A 302 -21.82 -1.61 -5.91
C ILE A 302 -22.11 -1.89 -4.43
N ASN A 303 -21.05 -1.98 -3.63
CA ASN A 303 -21.13 -2.20 -2.19
C ASN A 303 -20.86 -0.89 -1.45
N PHE A 304 -21.79 -0.49 -0.58
CA PHE A 304 -21.59 0.55 0.42
C PHE A 304 -21.22 -0.13 1.73
N ILE A 305 -19.97 -0.01 2.14
CA ILE A 305 -19.42 -0.64 3.34
C ILE A 305 -19.32 0.42 4.42
N CYS A 306 -20.07 0.20 5.50
CA CYS A 306 -20.25 1.19 6.55
C CYS A 306 -19.78 0.63 7.90
N GLY A 307 -19.13 1.47 8.69
CA GLY A 307 -18.94 1.23 10.11
C GLY A 307 -20.20 1.55 10.91
N GLY A 308 -20.18 1.25 12.21
CA GLY A 308 -21.31 1.49 13.11
C GLY A 308 -22.08 0.21 13.45
N GLY A 309 -23.40 0.19 13.23
CA GLY A 309 -24.26 -0.94 13.62
C GLY A 309 -24.29 -2.08 12.60
N ILE A 310 -24.73 -3.26 13.05
CA ILE A 310 -25.02 -4.38 12.15
C ILE A 310 -26.11 -3.97 11.15
N GLY A 311 -25.90 -4.25 9.86
CA GLY A 311 -26.86 -3.97 8.80
C GLY A 311 -26.82 -2.54 8.24
N THR A 312 -25.82 -1.73 8.58
CA THR A 312 -25.62 -0.40 7.98
C THR A 312 -25.09 -0.46 6.55
N SER A 313 -24.32 -1.51 6.21
CA SER A 313 -23.82 -1.73 4.84
C SER A 313 -24.92 -2.22 3.90
N LYS A 314 -24.78 -1.92 2.59
CA LYS A 314 -25.72 -2.37 1.55
C LYS A 314 -25.02 -2.64 0.23
N THR A 315 -25.52 -3.64 -0.47
CA THR A 315 -25.16 -3.94 -1.87
C THR A 315 -26.31 -3.55 -2.79
N VAL A 316 -25.97 -2.94 -3.93
CA VAL A 316 -26.88 -2.70 -5.06
C VAL A 316 -26.37 -3.53 -6.24
N MET A 317 -27.27 -4.32 -6.84
CA MET A 317 -26.98 -5.18 -7.98
C MET A 317 -27.54 -4.58 -9.27
N ALA A 318 -26.86 -4.82 -10.36
CA ALA A 318 -27.41 -4.58 -11.71
C ALA A 318 -28.61 -5.50 -11.95
N GLU A 319 -29.61 -4.98 -12.63
CA GLU A 319 -30.82 -5.72 -12.94
C GLU A 319 -30.92 -5.95 -14.48
N ASN A 320 -31.37 -7.12 -14.86
CA ASN A 320 -31.58 -7.49 -16.29
C ASN A 320 -30.35 -7.30 -17.19
N GLY A 321 -29.12 -7.41 -16.63
CA GLY A 321 -27.88 -7.24 -17.36
C GLY A 321 -27.55 -5.78 -17.71
N ILE A 322 -28.29 -4.82 -17.14
CA ILE A 322 -28.03 -3.37 -17.33
C ILE A 322 -27.05 -2.91 -16.25
N ALA A 323 -25.83 -2.56 -16.65
CA ALA A 323 -24.78 -2.12 -15.73
C ALA A 323 -25.20 -0.84 -14.96
N LEU A 324 -24.80 -0.80 -13.69
CA LEU A 324 -24.94 0.40 -12.85
C LEU A 324 -23.87 1.42 -13.23
N THR A 325 -24.27 2.65 -13.53
CA THR A 325 -23.34 3.76 -13.80
C THR A 325 -23.35 4.83 -12.73
N GLN A 326 -24.42 4.86 -11.93
CA GLN A 326 -24.58 5.79 -10.82
C GLN A 326 -25.51 5.17 -9.76
N VAL A 327 -25.13 5.28 -8.50
CA VAL A 327 -25.98 4.86 -7.36
C VAL A 327 -25.87 5.87 -6.23
N GLU A 328 -27.01 6.12 -5.56
CA GLU A 328 -27.08 6.86 -4.30
C GLU A 328 -27.49 5.94 -3.16
N PHE A 329 -26.87 6.12 -2.00
CA PHE A 329 -27.16 5.40 -0.78
C PHE A 329 -27.42 6.37 0.38
N PRO A 330 -28.61 6.40 0.99
CA PRO A 330 -28.93 7.30 2.09
C PRO A 330 -28.21 6.86 3.37
N LEU A 331 -27.56 7.80 4.04
CA LEU A 331 -26.97 7.60 5.36
C LEU A 331 -28.03 7.77 6.46
N THR A 332 -27.92 6.97 7.51
CA THR A 332 -28.79 7.02 8.69
C THR A 332 -28.25 7.96 9.77
N GLY A 333 -26.99 8.40 9.66
CA GLY A 333 -26.26 9.17 10.66
C GLY A 333 -25.68 8.31 11.81
N ARG A 334 -25.71 7.00 11.66
CA ARG A 334 -25.13 6.03 12.63
C ARG A 334 -23.82 5.42 12.12
N GLU A 335 -23.48 5.68 10.88
CA GLU A 335 -22.26 5.20 10.24
C GLU A 335 -21.06 5.93 10.85
N THR A 336 -20.05 5.19 11.27
CA THR A 336 -18.77 5.73 11.75
C THR A 336 -17.81 5.98 10.62
N TYR A 337 -17.96 5.24 9.52
CA TYR A 337 -17.31 5.49 8.23
C TYR A 337 -18.16 4.92 7.10
N VAL A 338 -17.88 5.36 5.89
CA VAL A 338 -18.41 4.76 4.66
C VAL A 338 -17.32 4.72 3.61
N ARG A 339 -17.22 3.60 2.89
CA ARG A 339 -16.42 3.41 1.69
C ARG A 339 -17.21 2.64 0.64
N VAL A 340 -16.79 2.72 -0.62
CA VAL A 340 -17.49 2.07 -1.72
C VAL A 340 -16.58 1.10 -2.43
N GLU A 341 -17.11 -0.04 -2.84
CA GLU A 341 -16.52 -0.97 -3.79
C GLU A 341 -17.39 -1.05 -5.04
N VAL A 342 -16.79 -0.86 -6.19
CA VAL A 342 -17.41 -0.99 -7.50
C VAL A 342 -16.86 -2.25 -8.15
N HIS A 343 -17.72 -3.23 -8.40
CA HIS A 343 -17.36 -4.45 -9.11
C HIS A 343 -17.93 -4.37 -10.53
N ASP A 344 -17.05 -4.42 -11.51
CA ASP A 344 -17.45 -4.36 -12.92
C ASP A 344 -17.99 -5.70 -13.44
N MET A 345 -18.43 -5.73 -14.69
CA MET A 345 -18.97 -6.91 -15.36
C MET A 345 -17.90 -7.98 -15.67
N GLN A 346 -16.61 -7.65 -15.53
CA GLN A 346 -15.46 -8.55 -15.73
C GLN A 346 -14.92 -9.11 -14.40
N GLY A 347 -15.56 -8.77 -13.28
CA GLY A 347 -15.13 -9.20 -11.95
C GLY A 347 -13.94 -8.40 -11.37
N LYS A 348 -13.63 -7.24 -11.97
CA LYS A 348 -12.65 -6.31 -11.44
C LYS A 348 -13.28 -5.40 -10.40
N THR A 349 -12.48 -4.89 -9.49
CA THR A 349 -12.93 -4.06 -8.38
C THR A 349 -12.18 -2.73 -8.33
N ALA A 350 -12.91 -1.66 -8.05
CA ALA A 350 -12.36 -0.38 -7.63
C ALA A 350 -12.87 -0.04 -6.22
N TRP A 351 -12.00 0.56 -5.41
CA TRP A 351 -12.28 0.91 -4.03
C TRP A 351 -12.08 2.41 -3.80
N THR A 352 -13.00 3.04 -3.09
CA THR A 352 -12.79 4.39 -2.57
C THR A 352 -12.11 4.32 -1.22
N ASN A 353 -11.41 5.37 -0.81
CA ASN A 353 -11.04 5.53 0.59
C ASN A 353 -12.27 5.74 1.47
N ALA A 354 -12.14 5.49 2.77
CA ALA A 354 -13.22 5.71 3.71
C ALA A 354 -13.40 7.21 4.00
N ILE A 355 -14.66 7.65 4.12
CA ILE A 355 -15.03 8.92 4.75
C ILE A 355 -15.48 8.59 6.18
N THR A 356 -14.82 9.18 7.17
CA THR A 356 -15.04 8.99 8.61
C THR A 356 -15.80 10.16 9.24
#